data_2ce17b824ca8b0859ff3f79fd2eb7d48
#
_entry.id   2ce17b824ca8b0859ff3f79fd2eb7d48
#
_cell.length_a   1.000
_cell.length_b   1.000
_cell.length_c   1.000
_cell.angle_alpha   90.00
_cell.angle_beta   90.00
_cell.angle_gamma   90.00
#
_symmetry.space_group_name_H-M   'P 1'
#
loop_
_entity.id
_entity.type
_entity.pdbx_description
1 polymer ?
#
loop_
_entity_poly.entity_id
_entity_poly.type
_entity_poly.pdbx_seq_one_letter_code
_entity_poly.pdbx_strand_id
1 'polypeptide(L)'
;VEAVKNNKKTIWAWAMFDWANQAYNMVILSTIFPAYYVAITQDNNPGGMVTFFGHRYINTVLSTYVLGLSYLIIVFLLPILTSIADYKGHKKLYMQLFTWMGSLACAGMFFFTMHTFTFSMICYGLASIGYCGGFVFYNSYLPQIATLDQQDAVSAKGFIYGFAGSIVVQVLCFVFVLSPKTFGITDDVAARLSFLIVGIWWIGFSFIAFYMLPKGQPNSGSHEYNVLTGGFKELGKVWRKVKQLPLLKRFLPAFFFYSVGVQTILLVAANFGAKELKMPEEDLIVIILLIQIVAIIGAAITAKLSAKYGNTKVLAGIVGIWCLICGSVYFVANAHQFYAAAVVVGLVMGGVQSLSRSTFSKYIPANIPDTASYFSFYDVTEKLSIVVGLFAFGFVESVTHEMRDSALMLDGFFAMGLILLVSLIVLEGRVRSTESVAV
;
A
#
# COMPACT_ATOMS: atom_id res chain seq x y z
N VAL A 1 15.88 10.89 -24.23
CA VAL A 1 14.57 11.16 -24.86
C VAL A 1 13.62 11.49 -23.72
N GLU A 2 13.17 12.74 -23.61
CA GLU A 2 12.10 13.11 -22.69
C GLU A 2 10.86 12.24 -22.98
N ALA A 3 10.32 11.63 -21.93
CA ALA A 3 9.11 10.85 -22.08
C ALA A 3 7.96 11.79 -22.49
N VAL A 4 7.34 11.52 -23.64
CA VAL A 4 6.15 12.27 -24.06
C VAL A 4 5.06 12.02 -23.03
N LYS A 5 4.70 13.05 -22.25
CA LYS A 5 3.64 12.97 -21.24
C LYS A 5 2.32 12.56 -21.90
N ASN A 6 1.48 11.87 -21.16
CA ASN A 6 0.16 11.36 -21.59
C ASN A 6 0.22 10.31 -22.71
N ASN A 7 1.36 9.66 -22.93
CA ASN A 7 1.44 8.56 -23.89
C ASN A 7 0.63 7.35 -23.37
N LYS A 8 -0.41 6.96 -24.12
CA LYS A 8 -1.33 5.89 -23.74
C LYS A 8 -0.63 4.55 -23.49
N LYS A 9 0.40 4.20 -24.27
CA LYS A 9 1.16 2.96 -24.12
C LYS A 9 1.99 2.98 -22.84
N THR A 10 2.66 4.09 -22.54
CA THR A 10 3.44 4.26 -21.30
C THR A 10 2.55 4.23 -20.07
N ILE A 11 1.40 4.90 -20.11
CA ILE A 11 0.41 4.87 -19.01
C ILE A 11 -0.16 3.46 -18.83
N TRP A 12 -0.45 2.72 -19.90
CA TRP A 12 -0.90 1.35 -19.82
C TRP A 12 0.17 0.45 -19.19
N ALA A 13 1.41 0.54 -19.64
CA ALA A 13 2.52 -0.24 -19.09
C ALA A 13 2.77 0.08 -17.61
N TRP A 14 2.62 1.34 -17.21
CA TRP A 14 2.69 1.76 -15.83
C TRP A 14 1.56 1.13 -15.00
N ALA A 15 0.31 1.14 -15.48
CA ALA A 15 -0.81 0.50 -14.80
C ALA A 15 -0.66 -1.03 -14.71
N MET A 16 0.01 -1.67 -15.68
CA MET A 16 0.33 -3.11 -15.65
C MET A 16 1.31 -3.48 -14.53
N PHE A 17 2.10 -2.54 -14.02
CA PHE A 17 2.89 -2.78 -12.82
C PHE A 17 2.00 -2.92 -11.57
N ASP A 18 0.97 -2.09 -11.41
CA ASP A 18 -0.01 -2.25 -10.32
C ASP A 18 -0.80 -3.55 -10.46
N TRP A 19 -1.21 -3.94 -11.69
CA TRP A 19 -1.80 -5.25 -12.00
C TRP A 19 -0.96 -6.41 -11.47
N ALA A 20 0.36 -6.32 -11.59
CA ALA A 20 1.29 -7.33 -11.14
C ALA A 20 1.53 -7.28 -9.62
N ASN A 21 1.89 -6.11 -9.12
CA ASN A 21 2.43 -5.89 -7.78
C ASN A 21 1.35 -6.00 -6.69
N GLN A 22 0.12 -5.54 -6.96
CA GLN A 22 -0.95 -5.54 -5.98
C GLN A 22 -1.44 -6.95 -5.61
N ALA A 23 -1.18 -7.93 -6.48
CA ALA A 23 -1.46 -9.34 -6.21
C ALA A 23 -0.78 -9.84 -4.92
N TYR A 24 0.47 -9.45 -4.66
CA TYR A 24 1.15 -9.82 -3.42
C TYR A 24 0.42 -9.26 -2.19
N ASN A 25 0.06 -7.99 -2.22
CA ASN A 25 -0.60 -7.32 -1.08
C ASN A 25 -1.98 -7.92 -0.77
N MET A 26 -2.81 -8.10 -1.79
CA MET A 26 -4.20 -8.53 -1.60
C MET A 26 -4.33 -10.03 -1.39
N VAL A 27 -3.60 -10.84 -2.17
CA VAL A 27 -3.75 -12.29 -2.14
C VAL A 27 -2.88 -12.92 -1.06
N ILE A 28 -1.62 -12.52 -0.96
CA ILE A 28 -0.69 -13.14 -0.01
C ILE A 28 -0.80 -12.45 1.35
N LEU A 29 -0.48 -11.16 1.42
CA LEU A 29 -0.33 -10.46 2.70
C LEU A 29 -1.66 -10.36 3.48
N SER A 30 -2.77 -10.14 2.77
CA SER A 30 -4.07 -9.89 3.39
C SER A 30 -4.98 -11.13 3.48
N THR A 31 -4.71 -12.21 2.73
CA THR A 31 -5.67 -13.32 2.63
C THR A 31 -5.05 -14.69 2.91
N ILE A 32 -4.19 -15.20 2.05
CA ILE A 32 -3.75 -16.61 2.10
C ILE A 32 -2.68 -16.83 3.16
N PHE A 33 -1.68 -15.95 3.25
CA PHE A 33 -0.58 -16.14 4.21
C PHE A 33 -1.06 -16.14 5.67
N PRO A 34 -1.90 -15.20 6.15
CA PRO A 34 -2.34 -15.21 7.55
C PRO A 34 -3.08 -16.51 7.92
N ALA A 35 -4.00 -16.97 7.06
CA ALA A 35 -4.75 -18.20 7.30
C ALA A 35 -3.84 -19.43 7.30
N TYR A 36 -3.02 -19.59 6.27
CA TYR A 36 -2.06 -20.70 6.15
C TYR A 36 -1.06 -20.74 7.33
N TYR A 37 -0.50 -19.57 7.66
CA TYR A 37 0.49 -19.45 8.73
C TYR A 37 -0.06 -19.88 10.09
N VAL A 38 -1.28 -19.45 10.42
CA VAL A 38 -1.94 -19.84 11.67
C VAL A 38 -2.22 -21.34 11.67
N ALA A 39 -2.78 -21.90 10.58
CA ALA A 39 -3.08 -23.32 10.48
C ALA A 39 -1.83 -24.18 10.69
N ILE A 40 -0.76 -23.97 9.91
CA ILE A 40 0.44 -24.80 10.01
C ILE A 40 1.17 -24.69 11.35
N THR A 41 1.10 -23.52 12.00
CA THR A 41 1.77 -23.31 13.30
C THR A 41 0.96 -23.84 14.48
N GLN A 42 -0.38 -23.85 14.42
CA GLN A 42 -1.25 -24.39 15.46
C GLN A 42 -1.34 -25.92 15.40
N ASP A 43 -1.45 -26.50 14.21
CA ASP A 43 -1.53 -27.96 14.03
C ASP A 43 -0.28 -28.68 14.52
N ASN A 44 0.88 -28.05 14.40
CA ASN A 44 2.16 -28.66 14.79
C ASN A 44 2.61 -28.32 16.22
N ASN A 45 2.02 -27.29 16.87
CA ASN A 45 2.39 -26.84 18.22
C ASN A 45 1.16 -26.38 19.02
N PRO A 46 0.60 -27.22 19.88
CA PRO A 46 -0.45 -26.81 20.82
C PRO A 46 0.01 -25.59 21.63
N GLY A 47 -0.69 -24.46 21.49
CA GLY A 47 -0.33 -23.18 22.11
C GLY A 47 0.34 -22.19 21.17
N GLY A 48 0.52 -22.54 19.87
CA GLY A 48 0.98 -21.60 18.83
C GLY A 48 2.41 -21.08 19.02
N MET A 49 3.27 -21.80 19.73
CA MET A 49 4.68 -21.41 19.93
C MET A 49 5.53 -21.91 18.77
N VAL A 50 6.32 -21.01 18.17
CA VAL A 50 7.24 -21.31 17.07
C VAL A 50 8.66 -20.91 17.43
N THR A 51 9.66 -21.61 16.85
CA THR A 51 11.08 -21.32 17.09
C THR A 51 11.65 -20.59 15.87
N PHE A 52 12.25 -19.42 16.10
CA PHE A 52 12.89 -18.61 15.08
C PHE A 52 14.26 -18.14 15.58
N PHE A 53 15.33 -18.47 14.85
CA PHE A 53 16.73 -18.25 15.27
C PHE A 53 17.03 -18.71 16.70
N GLY A 54 16.50 -19.86 17.11
CA GLY A 54 16.72 -20.44 18.45
C GLY A 54 15.86 -19.85 19.58
N HIS A 55 15.08 -18.82 19.34
CA HIS A 55 14.17 -18.21 20.32
C HIS A 55 12.72 -18.63 20.06
N ARG A 56 11.96 -18.76 21.14
CA ARG A 56 10.52 -19.10 21.08
C ARG A 56 9.67 -17.85 21.03
N TYR A 57 8.70 -17.83 20.12
CA TYR A 57 7.73 -16.75 19.94
C TYR A 57 6.32 -17.31 19.82
N ILE A 58 5.33 -16.53 20.21
CA ILE A 58 3.95 -16.77 19.79
C ILE A 58 3.87 -16.55 18.26
N ASN A 59 3.23 -17.45 17.54
CA ASN A 59 3.19 -17.45 16.09
C ASN A 59 2.72 -16.11 15.49
N THR A 60 1.58 -15.59 15.96
CA THR A 60 1.03 -14.31 15.47
C THR A 60 1.93 -13.12 15.79
N VAL A 61 2.62 -13.13 16.92
CA VAL A 61 3.60 -12.10 17.30
C VAL A 61 4.80 -12.13 16.36
N LEU A 62 5.31 -13.32 16.02
CA LEU A 62 6.45 -13.44 15.13
C LEU A 62 6.13 -12.93 13.71
N SER A 63 4.99 -13.29 13.12
CA SER A 63 4.61 -12.81 11.80
C SER A 63 4.48 -11.27 11.77
N THR A 64 3.88 -10.70 12.82
CA THR A 64 3.78 -9.25 12.99
C THR A 64 5.16 -8.58 13.13
N TYR A 65 6.08 -9.20 13.88
CA TYR A 65 7.44 -8.68 14.03
C TYR A 65 8.24 -8.72 12.72
N VAL A 66 8.12 -9.81 11.95
CA VAL A 66 8.79 -9.92 10.64
C VAL A 66 8.26 -8.86 9.68
N LEU A 67 6.95 -8.66 9.62
CA LEU A 67 6.34 -7.61 8.79
C LEU A 67 6.74 -6.21 9.26
N GLY A 68 6.64 -5.94 10.56
CA GLY A 68 7.02 -4.67 11.16
C GLY A 68 8.50 -4.33 10.94
N LEU A 69 9.39 -5.32 11.09
CA LEU A 69 10.82 -5.16 10.80
C LEU A 69 11.06 -4.88 9.31
N SER A 70 10.34 -5.55 8.42
CA SER A 70 10.41 -5.30 6.98
C SER A 70 10.02 -3.85 6.64
N TYR A 71 8.95 -3.34 7.24
CA TYR A 71 8.56 -1.93 7.06
C TYR A 71 9.58 -0.97 7.66
N LEU A 72 10.15 -1.30 8.82
CA LEU A 72 11.19 -0.48 9.45
C LEU A 72 12.45 -0.40 8.59
N ILE A 73 12.90 -1.53 8.03
CA ILE A 73 14.02 -1.57 7.09
C ILE A 73 13.74 -0.66 5.89
N ILE A 74 12.56 -0.72 5.33
CA ILE A 74 12.14 0.12 4.20
C ILE A 74 12.13 1.60 4.57
N VAL A 75 11.61 1.97 5.73
CA VAL A 75 11.58 3.36 6.22
C VAL A 75 12.99 3.98 6.24
N PHE A 76 14.00 3.22 6.64
CA PHE A 76 15.39 3.70 6.68
C PHE A 76 16.11 3.59 5.33
N LEU A 77 15.86 2.51 4.59
CA LEU A 77 16.61 2.20 3.37
C LEU A 77 16.13 2.99 2.15
N LEU A 78 14.81 3.15 2.00
CA LEU A 78 14.23 3.78 0.81
C LEU A 78 14.70 5.21 0.57
N PRO A 79 14.70 6.12 1.55
CA PRO A 79 15.15 7.49 1.30
C PRO A 79 16.58 7.57 0.76
N ILE A 80 17.45 6.64 1.19
CA ILE A 80 18.82 6.56 0.72
C ILE A 80 18.87 6.04 -0.71
N LEU A 81 18.17 4.93 -0.99
CA LEU A 81 18.18 4.29 -2.31
C LEU A 81 17.49 5.15 -3.38
N THR A 82 16.40 5.83 -3.03
CA THR A 82 15.71 6.75 -3.95
C THR A 82 16.58 7.94 -4.30
N SER A 83 17.31 8.48 -3.34
CA SER A 83 18.25 9.58 -3.55
C SER A 83 19.39 9.17 -4.50
N ILE A 84 19.96 7.97 -4.31
CA ILE A 84 20.97 7.41 -5.21
C ILE A 84 20.39 7.16 -6.61
N ALA A 85 19.16 6.64 -6.66
CA ALA A 85 18.49 6.34 -7.93
C ALA A 85 18.17 7.59 -8.74
N ASP A 86 17.73 8.67 -8.08
CA ASP A 86 17.51 9.97 -8.71
C ASP A 86 18.83 10.58 -9.22
N TYR A 87 19.89 10.54 -8.39
CA TYR A 87 21.19 11.05 -8.77
C TYR A 87 21.79 10.35 -10.00
N LYS A 88 21.72 9.00 -10.04
CA LYS A 88 22.26 8.20 -11.14
C LYS A 88 21.29 8.02 -12.31
N GLY A 89 20.05 8.43 -12.19
CA GLY A 89 18.99 8.17 -13.20
C GLY A 89 18.57 6.70 -13.28
N HIS A 90 18.79 5.90 -12.23
CA HIS A 90 18.62 4.44 -12.24
C HIS A 90 17.32 3.97 -11.59
N LYS A 91 16.26 4.79 -11.55
CA LYS A 91 14.95 4.44 -10.94
C LYS A 91 14.40 3.10 -11.41
N LYS A 92 14.48 2.85 -12.72
CA LYS A 92 14.01 1.60 -13.34
C LYS A 92 14.77 0.37 -12.82
N LEU A 93 16.08 0.49 -12.67
CA LEU A 93 16.92 -0.59 -12.14
C LEU A 93 16.52 -0.96 -10.72
N TYR A 94 16.34 0.03 -9.84
CA TYR A 94 15.93 -0.23 -8.45
C TYR A 94 14.51 -0.83 -8.38
N MET A 95 13.57 -0.35 -9.20
CA MET A 95 12.25 -0.94 -9.33
C MET A 95 12.34 -2.42 -9.73
N GLN A 96 13.20 -2.76 -10.72
CA GLN A 96 13.44 -4.14 -11.15
C GLN A 96 14.04 -4.99 -10.03
N LEU A 97 15.09 -4.50 -9.33
CA LEU A 97 15.77 -5.24 -8.26
C LEU A 97 14.81 -5.58 -7.12
N PHE A 98 14.03 -4.62 -6.65
CA PHE A 98 13.03 -4.86 -5.61
C PHE A 98 11.93 -5.82 -6.06
N THR A 99 11.45 -5.68 -7.29
CA THR A 99 10.43 -6.58 -7.83
C THR A 99 10.96 -8.01 -7.97
N TRP A 100 12.17 -8.20 -8.47
CA TRP A 100 12.77 -9.54 -8.58
C TRP A 100 13.00 -10.17 -7.21
N MET A 101 13.57 -9.40 -6.28
CA MET A 101 13.75 -9.86 -4.91
C MET A 101 12.42 -10.28 -4.29
N GLY A 102 11.39 -9.43 -4.39
CA GLY A 102 10.09 -9.68 -3.80
C GLY A 102 9.37 -10.86 -4.43
N SER A 103 9.33 -10.94 -5.77
CA SER A 103 8.65 -12.02 -6.48
C SER A 103 9.32 -13.36 -6.30
N LEU A 104 10.66 -13.42 -6.33
CA LEU A 104 11.41 -14.65 -6.06
C LEU A 104 11.25 -15.11 -4.60
N ALA A 105 11.26 -14.18 -3.66
CA ALA A 105 11.00 -14.49 -2.26
C ALA A 105 9.56 -15.00 -2.06
N CYS A 106 8.56 -14.37 -2.69
CA CYS A 106 7.18 -14.85 -2.69
C CYS A 106 7.07 -16.26 -3.28
N ALA A 107 7.69 -16.54 -4.43
CA ALA A 107 7.76 -17.88 -5.00
C ALA A 107 8.50 -18.87 -4.07
N GLY A 108 9.54 -18.43 -3.38
CA GLY A 108 10.28 -19.22 -2.38
C GLY A 108 9.43 -19.66 -1.19
N MET A 109 8.37 -18.92 -0.86
CA MET A 109 7.39 -19.33 0.16
C MET A 109 6.62 -20.61 -0.23
N PHE A 110 6.69 -21.08 -1.48
CA PHE A 110 6.19 -22.41 -1.87
C PHE A 110 6.79 -23.53 -1.01
N PHE A 111 7.99 -23.35 -0.53
CA PHE A 111 8.65 -24.32 0.36
C PHE A 111 8.30 -24.15 1.84
N PHE A 112 7.27 -23.38 2.16
CA PHE A 112 6.88 -23.12 3.53
C PHE A 112 6.33 -24.39 4.20
N THR A 113 7.15 -24.99 5.07
CA THR A 113 6.81 -26.09 5.97
C THR A 113 7.43 -25.81 7.34
N MET A 114 7.07 -26.58 8.37
CA MET A 114 7.72 -26.41 9.68
C MET A 114 9.21 -26.74 9.66
N HIS A 115 9.70 -27.60 8.73
CA HIS A 115 11.12 -27.88 8.56
C HIS A 115 11.89 -26.71 7.93
N THR A 116 11.25 -25.93 7.07
CA THR A 116 11.82 -24.77 6.39
C THR A 116 11.31 -23.44 6.95
N PHE A 117 10.74 -23.47 8.14
CA PHE A 117 10.05 -22.34 8.76
C PHE A 117 10.87 -21.03 8.75
N THR A 118 12.12 -21.09 9.23
CA THR A 118 13.00 -19.91 9.27
C THR A 118 13.27 -19.34 7.88
N PHE A 119 13.55 -20.20 6.88
CA PHE A 119 13.73 -19.78 5.49
C PHE A 119 12.48 -19.08 4.97
N SER A 120 11.31 -19.65 5.22
CA SER A 120 10.05 -19.12 4.71
C SER A 120 9.67 -17.78 5.34
N MET A 121 9.97 -17.59 6.64
CA MET A 121 9.79 -16.31 7.32
C MET A 121 10.73 -15.23 6.80
N ILE A 122 11.96 -15.59 6.43
CA ILE A 122 12.89 -14.68 5.73
C ILE A 122 12.32 -14.31 4.35
N CYS A 123 11.82 -15.28 3.59
CA CYS A 123 11.16 -15.04 2.31
C CYS A 123 9.96 -14.10 2.45
N TYR A 124 9.12 -14.28 3.46
CA TYR A 124 8.00 -13.39 3.76
C TYR A 124 8.44 -11.94 4.00
N GLY A 125 9.49 -11.76 4.81
CA GLY A 125 10.07 -10.44 5.04
C GLY A 125 10.67 -9.81 3.76
N LEU A 126 11.44 -10.57 2.99
CA LEU A 126 12.03 -10.10 1.73
C LEU A 126 10.97 -9.77 0.67
N ALA A 127 9.89 -10.56 0.60
CA ALA A 127 8.77 -10.28 -0.30
C ALA A 127 8.08 -8.95 0.07
N SER A 128 7.88 -8.69 1.36
CA SER A 128 7.31 -7.44 1.87
C SER A 128 8.22 -6.23 1.58
N ILE A 129 9.54 -6.38 1.76
CA ILE A 129 10.54 -5.36 1.41
C ILE A 129 10.52 -5.10 -0.11
N GLY A 130 10.48 -6.16 -0.92
CA GLY A 130 10.43 -6.07 -2.38
C GLY A 130 9.17 -5.35 -2.88
N TYR A 131 8.02 -5.67 -2.31
CA TYR A 131 6.75 -5.02 -2.59
C TYR A 131 6.81 -3.51 -2.33
N CYS A 132 7.18 -3.12 -1.11
CA CYS A 132 7.26 -1.71 -0.72
C CYS A 132 8.30 -0.96 -1.55
N GLY A 133 9.51 -1.53 -1.70
CA GLY A 133 10.60 -0.89 -2.42
C GLY A 133 10.29 -0.66 -3.91
N GLY A 134 9.71 -1.66 -4.58
CA GLY A 134 9.28 -1.54 -5.97
C GLY A 134 8.23 -0.45 -6.17
N PHE A 135 7.28 -0.35 -5.23
CA PHE A 135 6.15 0.57 -5.30
C PHE A 135 6.55 2.05 -5.23
N VAL A 136 7.59 2.40 -4.45
CA VAL A 136 8.10 3.78 -4.37
C VAL A 136 8.62 4.27 -5.73
N PHE A 137 9.47 3.46 -6.37
CA PHE A 137 10.01 3.81 -7.69
C PHE A 137 8.91 3.85 -8.75
N TYR A 138 7.95 2.94 -8.70
CA TYR A 138 6.77 2.95 -9.54
C TYR A 138 5.96 4.25 -9.37
N ASN A 139 5.64 4.65 -8.15
CA ASN A 139 4.89 5.86 -7.85
C ASN A 139 5.60 7.12 -8.41
N SER A 140 6.93 7.15 -8.36
CA SER A 140 7.73 8.29 -8.82
C SER A 140 7.66 8.56 -10.33
N TYR A 141 7.13 7.61 -11.12
CA TYR A 141 6.88 7.83 -12.55
C TYR A 141 5.65 8.69 -12.83
N LEU A 142 4.67 8.74 -11.91
CA LEU A 142 3.40 9.44 -12.15
C LEU A 142 3.57 10.89 -12.65
N PRO A 143 4.37 11.77 -12.01
CA PRO A 143 4.58 13.13 -12.51
C PRO A 143 5.42 13.21 -13.79
N GLN A 144 6.11 12.14 -14.16
CA GLN A 144 6.94 12.07 -15.37
C GLN A 144 6.13 11.65 -16.60
N ILE A 145 5.12 10.78 -16.43
CA ILE A 145 4.34 10.20 -17.53
C ILE A 145 3.00 10.91 -17.76
N ALA A 146 2.53 11.70 -16.79
CA ALA A 146 1.23 12.40 -16.85
C ALA A 146 1.37 13.88 -16.55
N THR A 147 0.60 14.69 -17.29
CA THR A 147 0.41 16.11 -16.99
C THR A 147 -0.46 16.30 -15.74
N LEU A 148 -0.38 17.46 -15.09
CA LEU A 148 -1.08 17.73 -13.81
C LEU A 148 -2.59 17.46 -13.89
N ASP A 149 -3.22 17.76 -15.02
CA ASP A 149 -4.65 17.54 -15.27
C ASP A 149 -5.00 16.04 -15.43
N GLN A 150 -4.04 15.21 -15.87
CA GLN A 150 -4.25 13.77 -16.10
C GLN A 150 -3.82 12.88 -14.93
N GLN A 151 -3.07 13.40 -13.96
CA GLN A 151 -2.51 12.57 -12.87
C GLN A 151 -3.56 11.86 -12.05
N ASP A 152 -4.76 12.43 -11.84
CA ASP A 152 -5.84 11.78 -11.09
C ASP A 152 -6.38 10.57 -11.86
N ALA A 153 -6.65 10.75 -13.13
CA ALA A 153 -7.15 9.66 -13.99
C ALA A 153 -6.10 8.55 -14.15
N VAL A 154 -4.84 8.91 -14.30
CA VAL A 154 -3.73 7.94 -14.41
C VAL A 154 -3.51 7.21 -13.10
N SER A 155 -3.54 7.91 -11.95
CA SER A 155 -3.43 7.29 -10.63
C SER A 155 -4.58 6.31 -10.36
N ALA A 156 -5.83 6.73 -10.64
CA ALA A 156 -6.99 5.85 -10.51
C ALA A 156 -6.88 4.63 -11.43
N LYS A 157 -6.40 4.79 -12.68
CA LYS A 157 -6.17 3.70 -13.61
C LYS A 157 -5.19 2.67 -13.05
N GLY A 158 -4.10 3.09 -12.38
CA GLY A 158 -3.18 2.18 -11.71
C GLY A 158 -3.89 1.32 -10.68
N PHE A 159 -4.63 1.92 -9.74
CA PHE A 159 -5.36 1.18 -8.71
C PHE A 159 -6.47 0.29 -9.29
N ILE A 160 -7.20 0.74 -10.31
CA ILE A 160 -8.20 -0.08 -11.01
C ILE A 160 -7.55 -1.35 -11.59
N TYR A 161 -6.39 -1.23 -12.25
CA TYR A 161 -5.65 -2.38 -12.77
C TYR A 161 -5.11 -3.24 -11.63
N GLY A 162 -4.61 -2.65 -10.55
CA GLY A 162 -4.12 -3.37 -9.38
C GLY A 162 -5.20 -4.24 -8.73
N PHE A 163 -6.37 -3.68 -8.45
CA PHE A 163 -7.49 -4.45 -7.90
C PHE A 163 -8.00 -5.51 -8.88
N ALA A 164 -8.12 -5.18 -10.18
CA ALA A 164 -8.56 -6.14 -11.18
C ALA A 164 -7.57 -7.33 -11.30
N GLY A 165 -6.27 -7.06 -11.32
CA GLY A 165 -5.23 -8.10 -11.34
C GLY A 165 -5.26 -8.96 -10.07
N SER A 166 -5.45 -8.34 -8.91
CA SER A 166 -5.57 -9.06 -7.63
C SER A 166 -6.78 -9.98 -7.63
N ILE A 167 -7.95 -9.52 -8.09
CA ILE A 167 -9.17 -10.34 -8.16
C ILE A 167 -8.93 -11.56 -9.04
N VAL A 168 -8.34 -11.38 -10.24
CA VAL A 168 -8.11 -12.49 -11.17
C VAL A 168 -7.19 -13.54 -10.54
N VAL A 169 -6.06 -13.14 -9.98
CA VAL A 169 -5.12 -14.11 -9.39
C VAL A 169 -5.64 -14.68 -8.06
N GLN A 170 -6.42 -13.92 -7.30
CA GLN A 170 -7.06 -14.38 -6.07
C GLN A 170 -8.10 -15.48 -6.36
N VAL A 171 -8.96 -15.28 -7.36
CA VAL A 171 -9.90 -16.31 -7.82
C VAL A 171 -9.15 -17.54 -8.30
N LEU A 172 -8.06 -17.38 -9.07
CA LEU A 172 -7.22 -18.50 -9.49
C LEU A 172 -6.66 -19.28 -8.31
N CYS A 173 -6.15 -18.61 -7.27
CA CYS A 173 -5.64 -19.25 -6.07
C CYS A 173 -6.75 -19.97 -5.29
N PHE A 174 -7.93 -19.36 -5.18
CA PHE A 174 -9.06 -19.97 -4.47
C PHE A 174 -9.60 -21.22 -5.14
N VAL A 175 -9.51 -21.35 -6.46
CA VAL A 175 -9.85 -22.60 -7.16
C VAL A 175 -9.03 -23.79 -6.60
N PHE A 176 -7.76 -23.58 -6.29
CA PHE A 176 -6.92 -24.61 -5.68
C PHE A 176 -7.17 -24.78 -4.18
N VAL A 177 -7.28 -23.67 -3.44
CA VAL A 177 -7.43 -23.67 -1.97
C VAL A 177 -8.78 -24.21 -1.53
N LEU A 178 -9.86 -23.90 -2.24
CA LEU A 178 -11.22 -24.37 -1.88
C LEU A 178 -11.55 -25.76 -2.44
N SER A 179 -10.81 -26.26 -3.42
CA SER A 179 -11.08 -27.56 -4.03
C SER A 179 -9.81 -28.39 -4.24
N PRO A 180 -8.94 -28.58 -3.24
CA PRO A 180 -7.65 -29.22 -3.39
C PRO A 180 -7.78 -30.68 -3.80
N LYS A 181 -8.78 -31.39 -3.30
CA LYS A 181 -9.05 -32.80 -3.63
C LYS A 181 -9.33 -33.03 -5.12
N THR A 182 -9.93 -32.05 -5.80
CA THR A 182 -10.22 -32.12 -7.25
C THR A 182 -8.91 -32.18 -8.07
N PHE A 183 -7.84 -31.57 -7.53
CA PHE A 183 -6.51 -31.54 -8.17
C PHE A 183 -5.56 -32.62 -7.61
N GLY A 184 -6.02 -33.45 -6.69
CA GLY A 184 -5.20 -34.51 -6.07
C GLY A 184 -4.09 -33.96 -5.16
N ILE A 185 -4.26 -32.75 -4.62
CA ILE A 185 -3.29 -32.07 -3.73
C ILE A 185 -3.88 -31.93 -2.33
N THR A 186 -3.02 -31.70 -1.34
CA THR A 186 -3.43 -31.41 0.04
C THR A 186 -3.71 -29.91 0.22
N ASP A 187 -4.48 -29.54 1.28
CA ASP A 187 -4.78 -28.15 1.62
C ASP A 187 -3.49 -27.32 1.80
N ASP A 188 -2.48 -27.91 2.44
CA ASP A 188 -1.15 -27.33 2.63
C ASP A 188 -0.45 -27.04 1.29
N VAL A 189 -0.47 -27.99 0.34
CA VAL A 189 0.12 -27.77 -1.00
C VAL A 189 -0.65 -26.72 -1.79
N ALA A 190 -1.98 -26.67 -1.67
CA ALA A 190 -2.81 -25.69 -2.34
C ALA A 190 -2.49 -24.24 -1.89
N ALA A 191 -2.34 -24.02 -0.59
CA ALA A 191 -1.94 -22.72 -0.06
C ALA A 191 -0.53 -22.33 -0.52
N ARG A 192 0.45 -23.26 -0.47
CA ARG A 192 1.82 -23.02 -0.95
C ARG A 192 1.89 -22.76 -2.45
N LEU A 193 1.07 -23.45 -3.24
CA LEU A 193 0.98 -23.21 -4.69
C LEU A 193 0.54 -21.77 -4.98
N SER A 194 -0.32 -21.18 -4.14
CA SER A 194 -0.73 -19.80 -4.30
C SER A 194 0.45 -18.81 -4.17
N PHE A 195 1.42 -19.07 -3.28
CA PHE A 195 2.63 -18.25 -3.18
C PHE A 195 3.47 -18.30 -4.47
N LEU A 196 3.59 -19.49 -5.07
CA LEU A 196 4.30 -19.67 -6.33
C LEU A 196 3.57 -18.95 -7.48
N ILE A 197 2.26 -19.14 -7.59
CA ILE A 197 1.42 -18.51 -8.63
C ILE A 197 1.55 -16.99 -8.56
N VAL A 198 1.43 -16.40 -7.36
CA VAL A 198 1.54 -14.96 -7.17
C VAL A 198 2.96 -14.46 -7.47
N GLY A 199 4.01 -15.20 -7.08
CA GLY A 199 5.39 -14.85 -7.41
C GLY A 199 5.64 -14.81 -8.92
N ILE A 200 5.17 -15.82 -9.67
CA ILE A 200 5.25 -15.88 -11.13
C ILE A 200 4.40 -14.77 -11.79
N TRP A 201 3.19 -14.56 -11.31
CA TRP A 201 2.31 -13.46 -11.76
C TRP A 201 3.00 -12.10 -11.62
N TRP A 202 3.54 -11.85 -10.45
CA TRP A 202 4.17 -10.57 -10.11
C TRP A 202 5.35 -10.28 -11.03
N ILE A 203 6.31 -11.20 -11.15
CA ILE A 203 7.46 -10.99 -12.03
C ILE A 203 7.06 -10.96 -13.51
N GLY A 204 6.17 -11.86 -13.95
CA GLY A 204 5.77 -12.00 -15.34
C GLY A 204 5.12 -10.73 -15.90
N PHE A 205 4.11 -10.20 -15.22
CA PHE A 205 3.44 -8.99 -15.69
C PHE A 205 4.26 -7.72 -15.46
N SER A 206 5.18 -7.70 -14.49
CA SER A 206 6.08 -6.56 -14.29
C SER A 206 7.05 -6.35 -15.46
N PHE A 207 7.37 -7.38 -16.25
CA PHE A 207 8.21 -7.24 -17.46
C PHE A 207 7.63 -6.25 -18.46
N ILE A 208 6.31 -6.09 -18.55
CA ILE A 208 5.65 -5.10 -19.41
C ILE A 208 6.10 -3.70 -19.03
N ALA A 209 6.05 -3.37 -17.73
CA ALA A 209 6.52 -2.10 -17.22
C ALA A 209 8.04 -1.93 -17.38
N PHE A 210 8.80 -2.99 -17.13
CA PHE A 210 10.26 -2.96 -17.28
C PHE A 210 10.70 -2.68 -18.72
N TYR A 211 9.97 -3.17 -19.69
CA TYR A 211 10.29 -2.93 -21.10
C TYR A 211 9.87 -1.52 -21.55
N MET A 212 8.66 -1.09 -21.21
CA MET A 212 8.02 0.06 -21.82
C MET A 212 8.21 1.39 -21.06
N LEU A 213 8.48 1.34 -19.73
CA LEU A 213 8.72 2.58 -18.99
C LEU A 213 10.05 3.24 -19.39
N PRO A 214 10.12 4.58 -19.42
CA PRO A 214 11.33 5.29 -19.78
C PRO A 214 12.46 5.02 -18.78
N LYS A 215 13.71 5.08 -19.28
CA LYS A 215 14.88 5.10 -18.42
C LYS A 215 14.93 6.45 -17.69
N GLY A 216 15.31 6.44 -16.41
CA GLY A 216 15.56 7.68 -15.67
C GLY A 216 16.69 8.49 -16.31
N GLN A 217 16.64 9.81 -16.17
CA GLN A 217 17.74 10.69 -16.56
C GLN A 217 18.59 10.99 -15.30
N PRO A 218 19.93 10.91 -15.40
CA PRO A 218 20.79 11.30 -14.31
C PRO A 218 20.65 12.79 -14.01
N ASN A 219 20.72 13.15 -12.74
CA ASN A 219 20.74 14.54 -12.32
C ASN A 219 22.14 15.10 -12.64
N SER A 220 22.23 16.13 -13.50
CA SER A 220 23.46 16.69 -14.04
C SER A 220 24.31 17.49 -13.04
N GLY A 221 24.15 17.30 -11.75
CA GLY A 221 24.97 17.88 -10.70
C GLY A 221 26.30 17.14 -10.55
N SER A 222 27.34 17.64 -11.18
CA SER A 222 28.71 17.14 -11.09
C SER A 222 29.31 17.29 -9.68
N HIS A 223 29.22 16.27 -8.87
CA HIS A 223 30.15 16.05 -7.76
C HIS A 223 30.27 14.53 -7.51
N GLU A 224 31.51 14.03 -7.48
CA GLU A 224 31.84 12.69 -6.99
C GLU A 224 31.39 12.56 -5.53
N TYR A 225 30.23 12.00 -5.31
CA TYR A 225 29.75 11.68 -3.98
C TYR A 225 30.08 10.24 -3.62
N ASN A 226 30.63 10.07 -2.43
CA ASN A 226 30.65 8.78 -1.76
C ASN A 226 29.21 8.29 -1.59
N VAL A 227 28.86 7.14 -2.15
CA VAL A 227 27.47 6.66 -2.36
C VAL A 227 26.62 6.71 -1.08
N LEU A 228 27.22 6.38 0.07
CA LEU A 228 26.50 6.36 1.36
C LEU A 228 26.30 7.76 1.95
N THR A 229 27.33 8.58 1.99
CA THR A 229 27.23 9.94 2.56
C THR A 229 26.46 10.89 1.64
N GLY A 230 26.46 10.62 0.33
CA GLY A 230 25.67 11.36 -0.67
C GLY A 230 24.18 11.16 -0.48
N GLY A 231 23.72 9.93 -0.25
CA GLY A 231 22.30 9.63 -0.02
C GLY A 231 21.71 10.40 1.16
N PHE A 232 22.39 10.42 2.30
CA PHE A 232 21.93 11.19 3.49
C PHE A 232 21.96 12.70 3.27
N LYS A 233 22.95 13.23 2.58
CA LYS A 233 23.01 14.67 2.25
C LYS A 233 21.88 15.07 1.29
N GLU A 234 21.63 14.24 0.28
CA GLU A 234 20.55 14.50 -0.68
C GLU A 234 19.16 14.40 -0.02
N LEU A 235 18.95 13.40 0.82
CA LEU A 235 17.76 13.31 1.66
C LEU A 235 17.53 14.58 2.48
N GLY A 236 18.59 15.09 3.14
CA GLY A 236 18.54 16.34 3.88
C GLY A 236 18.23 17.57 3.02
N LYS A 237 18.66 17.59 1.75
CA LYS A 237 18.31 18.64 0.80
C LYS A 237 16.84 18.55 0.40
N VAL A 238 16.35 17.35 0.03
CA VAL A 238 14.94 17.15 -0.34
C VAL A 238 14.03 17.46 0.84
N TRP A 239 14.40 17.05 2.06
CA TRP A 239 13.65 17.42 3.26
C TRP A 239 13.56 18.92 3.48
N ARG A 240 14.65 19.65 3.27
CA ARG A 240 14.63 21.13 3.33
C ARG A 240 13.74 21.73 2.27
N LYS A 241 13.76 21.20 1.03
CA LYS A 241 12.85 21.62 -0.06
C LYS A 241 11.39 21.35 0.31
N VAL A 242 11.07 20.15 0.83
CA VAL A 242 9.71 19.80 1.30
C VAL A 242 9.20 20.78 2.36
N LYS A 243 10.05 21.17 3.32
CA LYS A 243 9.69 22.16 4.34
C LYS A 243 9.38 23.55 3.77
N GLN A 244 9.94 23.90 2.63
CA GLN A 244 9.71 25.18 1.94
C GLN A 244 8.45 25.17 1.07
N LEU A 245 7.88 23.99 0.76
CA LEU A 245 6.66 23.84 -0.03
C LEU A 245 5.43 23.81 0.89
N PRO A 246 4.66 24.92 0.99
CA PRO A 246 3.62 25.06 2.02
C PRO A 246 2.51 24.01 1.88
N LEU A 247 2.13 23.66 0.66
CA LEU A 247 1.10 22.64 0.39
C LEU A 247 1.57 21.24 0.80
N LEU A 248 2.79 20.86 0.44
CA LEU A 248 3.37 19.55 0.77
C LEU A 248 3.58 19.40 2.29
N LYS A 249 4.10 20.47 2.92
CA LYS A 249 4.30 20.53 4.38
C LYS A 249 2.99 20.33 5.15
N ARG A 250 1.87 20.76 4.64
CA ARG A 250 0.55 20.59 5.26
C ARG A 250 -0.10 19.26 4.88
N PHE A 251 0.12 18.79 3.65
CA PHE A 251 -0.45 17.54 3.16
C PHE A 251 0.11 16.31 3.88
N LEU A 252 1.44 16.20 4.07
CA LEU A 252 2.05 15.02 4.68
C LEU A 252 1.53 14.69 6.08
N PRO A 253 1.38 15.65 7.02
CA PRO A 253 0.73 15.37 8.29
C PRO A 253 -0.74 14.96 8.14
N ALA A 254 -1.50 15.61 7.25
CA ALA A 254 -2.88 15.20 6.99
C ALA A 254 -2.93 13.75 6.49
N PHE A 255 -2.07 13.41 5.52
CA PHE A 255 -1.92 12.07 4.97
C PHE A 255 -1.55 11.07 6.06
N PHE A 256 -0.60 11.38 6.94
CA PHE A 256 -0.24 10.53 8.07
C PHE A 256 -1.46 10.17 8.91
N PHE A 257 -2.20 11.18 9.37
CA PHE A 257 -3.31 10.97 10.30
C PHE A 257 -4.44 10.14 9.68
N TYR A 258 -4.95 10.49 8.49
CA TYR A 258 -6.03 9.68 7.92
C TYR A 258 -5.54 8.31 7.42
N SER A 259 -4.26 8.16 7.03
CA SER A 259 -3.68 6.87 6.68
C SER A 259 -3.58 5.94 7.88
N VAL A 260 -3.33 6.44 9.11
CA VAL A 260 -3.40 5.64 10.33
C VAL A 260 -4.74 4.90 10.38
N GLY A 261 -5.86 5.61 10.19
CA GLY A 261 -7.18 5.01 10.20
C GLY A 261 -7.41 4.04 9.03
N VAL A 262 -7.18 4.50 7.80
CA VAL A 262 -7.43 3.72 6.58
C VAL A 262 -6.65 2.40 6.59
N GLN A 263 -5.35 2.44 6.80
CA GLN A 263 -4.50 1.25 6.73
C GLN A 263 -4.78 0.28 7.87
N THR A 264 -5.08 0.79 9.08
CA THR A 264 -5.42 -0.07 10.21
C THR A 264 -6.75 -0.79 9.97
N ILE A 265 -7.79 -0.11 9.51
CA ILE A 265 -9.08 -0.74 9.21
C ILE A 265 -8.91 -1.85 8.18
N LEU A 266 -8.15 -1.61 7.10
CA LEU A 266 -7.94 -2.61 6.06
C LEU A 266 -7.25 -3.87 6.58
N LEU A 267 -6.37 -3.76 7.58
CA LEU A 267 -5.67 -4.88 8.17
C LEU A 267 -6.49 -5.61 9.25
N VAL A 268 -7.38 -4.90 9.97
CA VAL A 268 -8.12 -5.49 11.09
C VAL A 268 -9.57 -5.86 10.77
N ALA A 269 -10.13 -5.40 9.64
CA ALA A 269 -11.55 -5.62 9.30
C ALA A 269 -11.94 -7.10 9.25
N ALA A 270 -11.10 -7.97 8.68
CA ALA A 270 -11.36 -9.40 8.65
C ALA A 270 -11.39 -10.01 10.07
N ASN A 271 -10.46 -9.60 10.93
CA ASN A 271 -10.42 -10.04 12.32
C ASN A 271 -11.65 -9.56 13.11
N PHE A 272 -12.13 -8.35 12.84
CA PHE A 272 -13.36 -7.82 13.41
C PHE A 272 -14.57 -8.69 13.01
N GLY A 273 -14.72 -9.00 11.74
CA GLY A 273 -15.78 -9.89 11.24
C GLY A 273 -15.75 -11.28 11.89
N ALA A 274 -14.56 -11.86 12.03
CA ALA A 274 -14.37 -13.17 12.64
C ALA A 274 -14.65 -13.16 14.16
N LYS A 275 -14.09 -12.22 14.90
CA LYS A 275 -14.17 -12.20 16.38
C LYS A 275 -15.49 -11.62 16.90
N GLU A 276 -15.89 -10.44 16.40
CA GLU A 276 -17.04 -9.70 16.90
C GLU A 276 -18.36 -10.21 16.32
N LEU A 277 -18.39 -10.52 15.03
CA LEU A 277 -19.62 -10.96 14.34
C LEU A 277 -19.69 -12.48 14.17
N LYS A 278 -18.64 -13.22 14.52
CA LYS A 278 -18.53 -14.68 14.40
C LYS A 278 -18.87 -15.18 12.98
N MET A 279 -18.43 -14.40 11.98
CA MET A 279 -18.68 -14.73 10.58
C MET A 279 -17.81 -15.91 10.14
N PRO A 280 -18.34 -16.81 9.30
CA PRO A 280 -17.56 -17.90 8.73
C PRO A 280 -16.48 -17.34 7.78
N GLU A 281 -15.38 -18.07 7.62
CA GLU A 281 -14.24 -17.65 6.78
C GLU A 281 -14.66 -17.43 5.33
N GLU A 282 -15.60 -18.20 4.81
CA GLU A 282 -16.14 -18.06 3.45
C GLU A 282 -16.76 -16.68 3.22
N ASP A 283 -17.52 -16.17 4.17
CA ASP A 283 -18.13 -14.84 4.11
C ASP A 283 -17.06 -13.73 4.14
N LEU A 284 -16.01 -13.89 4.95
CA LEU A 284 -14.90 -12.93 5.01
C LEU A 284 -14.13 -12.85 3.70
N ILE A 285 -13.93 -13.99 3.03
CA ILE A 285 -13.34 -14.06 1.70
C ILE A 285 -14.19 -13.30 0.68
N VAL A 286 -15.51 -13.52 0.70
CA VAL A 286 -16.45 -12.81 -0.18
C VAL A 286 -16.41 -11.30 0.06
N ILE A 287 -16.33 -10.86 1.33
CA ILE A 287 -16.23 -9.45 1.69
C ILE A 287 -14.94 -8.81 1.16
N ILE A 288 -13.81 -9.50 1.27
CA ILE A 288 -12.53 -9.00 0.73
C ILE A 288 -12.61 -8.81 -0.79
N LEU A 289 -13.19 -9.75 -1.52
CA LEU A 289 -13.42 -9.64 -2.96
C LEU A 289 -14.40 -8.50 -3.29
N LEU A 290 -15.49 -8.39 -2.52
CA LEU A 290 -16.48 -7.32 -2.67
C LEU A 290 -15.84 -5.94 -2.52
N ILE A 291 -15.03 -5.74 -1.49
CA ILE A 291 -14.30 -4.48 -1.26
C ILE A 291 -13.43 -4.15 -2.48
N GLN A 292 -12.71 -5.10 -3.04
CA GLN A 292 -11.83 -4.87 -4.21
C GLN A 292 -12.63 -4.50 -5.46
N ILE A 293 -13.75 -5.20 -5.73
CA ILE A 293 -14.63 -4.89 -6.88
C ILE A 293 -15.20 -3.48 -6.74
N VAL A 294 -15.70 -3.14 -5.56
CA VAL A 294 -16.28 -1.83 -5.30
C VAL A 294 -15.22 -0.73 -5.29
N ALA A 295 -13.97 -1.04 -4.87
CA ALA A 295 -12.86 -0.09 -4.92
C ALA A 295 -12.47 0.33 -6.35
N ILE A 296 -12.64 -0.56 -7.34
CA ILE A 296 -12.49 -0.22 -8.77
C ILE A 296 -13.46 0.90 -9.15
N ILE A 297 -14.73 0.75 -8.76
CA ILE A 297 -15.78 1.74 -9.03
C ILE A 297 -15.47 3.05 -8.28
N GLY A 298 -15.09 2.93 -7.00
CA GLY A 298 -14.72 4.06 -6.14
C GLY A 298 -13.58 4.89 -6.71
N ALA A 299 -12.50 4.25 -7.17
CA ALA A 299 -11.39 4.94 -7.79
C ALA A 299 -11.78 5.70 -9.07
N ALA A 300 -12.63 5.10 -9.91
CA ALA A 300 -13.12 5.73 -11.13
C ALA A 300 -14.03 6.95 -10.85
N ILE A 301 -14.94 6.82 -9.88
CA ILE A 301 -15.84 7.92 -9.46
C ILE A 301 -15.01 9.06 -8.88
N THR A 302 -14.08 8.75 -7.99
CA THR A 302 -13.24 9.73 -7.30
C THR A 302 -12.39 10.54 -8.27
N ALA A 303 -11.81 9.90 -9.30
CA ALA A 303 -11.06 10.60 -10.33
C ALA A 303 -11.91 11.60 -11.13
N LYS A 304 -13.18 11.28 -11.38
CA LYS A 304 -14.12 12.22 -12.03
C LYS A 304 -14.51 13.37 -11.10
N LEU A 305 -14.75 13.06 -9.83
CA LEU A 305 -15.09 14.10 -8.84
C LEU A 305 -13.93 15.05 -8.59
N SER A 306 -12.69 14.54 -8.53
CA SER A 306 -11.50 15.36 -8.32
C SER A 306 -11.24 16.32 -9.49
N ALA A 307 -11.50 15.89 -10.72
CA ALA A 307 -11.41 16.75 -11.90
C ALA A 307 -12.41 17.93 -11.84
N LYS A 308 -13.57 17.75 -11.21
CA LYS A 308 -14.62 18.79 -11.11
C LYS A 308 -14.45 19.70 -9.88
N TYR A 309 -14.17 19.10 -8.71
CA TYR A 309 -14.20 19.82 -7.43
C TYR A 309 -12.82 20.10 -6.84
N GLY A 310 -11.77 19.51 -7.41
CA GLY A 310 -10.40 19.55 -6.91
C GLY A 310 -10.09 18.44 -5.91
N ASN A 311 -8.83 18.01 -5.90
CA ASN A 311 -8.36 16.84 -5.17
C ASN A 311 -8.61 16.94 -3.66
N THR A 312 -8.17 18.04 -3.05
CA THR A 312 -8.18 18.22 -1.59
C THR A 312 -9.60 18.24 -1.03
N LYS A 313 -10.55 18.84 -1.75
CA LYS A 313 -11.97 18.88 -1.35
C LYS A 313 -12.60 17.48 -1.40
N VAL A 314 -12.35 16.74 -2.49
CA VAL A 314 -12.87 15.38 -2.64
C VAL A 314 -12.24 14.45 -1.60
N LEU A 315 -10.94 14.59 -1.35
CA LEU A 315 -10.22 13.82 -0.33
C LEU A 315 -10.79 14.11 1.08
N ALA A 316 -11.06 15.38 1.41
CA ALA A 316 -11.71 15.73 2.66
C ALA A 316 -13.11 15.10 2.80
N GLY A 317 -13.89 15.09 1.73
CA GLY A 317 -15.19 14.39 1.69
C GLY A 317 -15.06 12.89 1.94
N ILE A 318 -14.08 12.24 1.32
CA ILE A 318 -13.80 10.81 1.51
C ILE A 318 -13.38 10.52 2.96
N VAL A 319 -12.49 11.34 3.54
CA VAL A 319 -12.06 11.18 4.94
C VAL A 319 -13.23 11.43 5.89
N GLY A 320 -14.13 12.36 5.57
CA GLY A 320 -15.38 12.55 6.32
C GLY A 320 -16.29 11.31 6.29
N ILE A 321 -16.37 10.61 5.15
CA ILE A 321 -17.09 9.32 5.07
C ILE A 321 -16.40 8.25 5.92
N TRP A 322 -15.06 8.22 5.97
CA TRP A 322 -14.32 7.32 6.85
C TRP A 322 -14.62 7.56 8.34
N CYS A 323 -14.77 8.82 8.80
CA CYS A 323 -15.26 9.12 10.14
C CYS A 323 -16.65 8.49 10.39
N LEU A 324 -17.58 8.65 9.44
CA LEU A 324 -18.92 8.06 9.58
C LEU A 324 -18.88 6.53 9.62
N ILE A 325 -17.99 5.89 8.83
CA ILE A 325 -17.79 4.43 8.86
C ILE A 325 -17.30 4.01 10.25
N CYS A 326 -16.26 4.63 10.80
CA CYS A 326 -15.72 4.30 12.12
C CYS A 326 -16.77 4.46 13.23
N GLY A 327 -17.48 5.58 13.24
CA GLY A 327 -18.58 5.79 14.20
C GLY A 327 -19.70 4.75 14.04
N SER A 328 -20.01 4.31 12.82
CA SER A 328 -21.05 3.32 12.55
C SER A 328 -20.66 1.89 12.94
N VAL A 329 -19.38 1.53 12.97
CA VAL A 329 -18.88 0.19 13.36
C VAL A 329 -19.38 -0.21 14.75
N TYR A 330 -19.54 0.75 15.66
CA TYR A 330 -20.08 0.50 16.99
C TYR A 330 -21.50 -0.11 16.96
N PHE A 331 -22.28 0.24 15.94
CA PHE A 331 -23.67 -0.21 15.77
C PHE A 331 -23.81 -1.44 14.87
N VAL A 332 -22.73 -1.91 14.25
CA VAL A 332 -22.75 -3.11 13.41
C VAL A 332 -22.92 -4.36 14.28
N ALA A 333 -24.07 -5.01 14.16
CA ALA A 333 -24.46 -6.15 14.99
C ALA A 333 -24.63 -7.46 14.20
N ASN A 334 -24.66 -7.41 12.86
CA ASN A 334 -24.90 -8.59 12.04
C ASN A 334 -24.14 -8.54 10.70
N ALA A 335 -24.06 -9.70 10.03
CA ALA A 335 -23.35 -9.86 8.77
C ALA A 335 -23.87 -8.93 7.66
N HIS A 336 -25.20 -8.71 7.54
CA HIS A 336 -25.76 -7.84 6.49
C HIS A 336 -25.31 -6.38 6.63
N GLN A 337 -25.25 -5.87 7.86
CA GLN A 337 -24.73 -4.53 8.14
C GLN A 337 -23.24 -4.44 7.83
N PHE A 338 -22.48 -5.52 8.11
CA PHE A 338 -21.07 -5.58 7.80
C PHE A 338 -20.81 -5.62 6.28
N TYR A 339 -21.62 -6.35 5.51
CA TYR A 339 -21.60 -6.29 4.03
C TYR A 339 -21.88 -4.88 3.51
N ALA A 340 -22.89 -4.20 4.07
CA ALA A 340 -23.19 -2.82 3.70
C ALA A 340 -22.02 -1.87 4.00
N ALA A 341 -21.41 -1.99 5.18
CA ALA A 341 -20.21 -1.23 5.55
C ALA A 341 -19.04 -1.55 4.59
N ALA A 342 -18.83 -2.80 4.22
CA ALA A 342 -17.79 -3.22 3.29
C ALA A 342 -17.95 -2.58 1.89
N VAL A 343 -19.20 -2.42 1.40
CA VAL A 343 -19.47 -1.69 0.14
C VAL A 343 -19.04 -0.23 0.26
N VAL A 344 -19.38 0.45 1.35
CA VAL A 344 -18.99 1.85 1.56
C VAL A 344 -17.47 1.96 1.70
N VAL A 345 -16.84 1.07 2.48
CA VAL A 345 -15.37 0.97 2.60
C VAL A 345 -14.73 0.81 1.23
N GLY A 346 -15.21 -0.11 0.39
CA GLY A 346 -14.69 -0.31 -0.95
C GLY A 346 -14.74 0.98 -1.78
N LEU A 347 -15.87 1.68 -1.81
CA LEU A 347 -16.03 2.94 -2.55
C LEU A 347 -15.00 3.99 -2.15
N VAL A 348 -14.78 4.17 -0.85
CA VAL A 348 -13.87 5.22 -0.35
C VAL A 348 -12.41 4.78 -0.36
N MET A 349 -12.11 3.48 -0.27
CA MET A 349 -10.77 2.91 -0.27
C MET A 349 -10.04 3.17 -1.59
N GLY A 350 -10.64 2.80 -2.72
CA GLY A 350 -10.04 3.04 -4.03
C GLY A 350 -9.81 4.52 -4.31
N GLY A 351 -10.75 5.36 -3.83
CA GLY A 351 -10.68 6.81 -3.93
C GLY A 351 -9.56 7.41 -3.08
N VAL A 352 -9.48 7.08 -1.80
CA VAL A 352 -8.48 7.68 -0.89
C VAL A 352 -7.06 7.32 -1.32
N GLN A 353 -6.80 6.09 -1.71
CA GLN A 353 -5.47 5.64 -2.13
C GLN A 353 -5.04 6.33 -3.44
N SER A 354 -5.90 6.29 -4.47
CA SER A 354 -5.57 6.88 -5.78
C SER A 354 -5.42 8.39 -5.72
N LEU A 355 -6.30 9.06 -4.96
CA LEU A 355 -6.30 10.52 -4.87
C LEU A 355 -5.20 11.05 -3.95
N SER A 356 -4.83 10.34 -2.89
CA SER A 356 -3.68 10.69 -2.04
C SER A 356 -2.39 10.70 -2.86
N ARG A 357 -2.16 9.64 -3.66
CA ARG A 357 -0.99 9.52 -4.55
C ARG A 357 -0.94 10.65 -5.59
N SER A 358 -2.05 10.93 -6.26
CA SER A 358 -2.09 11.99 -7.28
C SER A 358 -2.00 13.39 -6.67
N THR A 359 -2.61 13.64 -5.52
CA THR A 359 -2.52 14.92 -4.81
C THR A 359 -1.10 15.20 -4.38
N PHE A 360 -0.43 14.21 -3.78
CA PHE A 360 0.98 14.32 -3.44
C PHE A 360 1.82 14.62 -4.69
N SER A 361 1.60 13.89 -5.78
CA SER A 361 2.30 14.08 -7.06
C SER A 361 2.13 15.50 -7.62
N LYS A 362 0.93 16.09 -7.52
CA LYS A 362 0.64 17.45 -7.99
C LYS A 362 1.31 18.54 -7.15
N TYR A 363 1.61 18.27 -5.89
CA TYR A 363 2.32 19.24 -5.03
C TYR A 363 3.83 19.19 -5.21
N ILE A 364 4.37 18.18 -5.89
CA ILE A 364 5.77 18.14 -6.28
C ILE A 364 5.99 19.19 -7.39
N PRO A 365 7.02 20.04 -7.30
CA PRO A 365 7.31 21.01 -8.37
C PRO A 365 7.49 20.33 -9.73
N ALA A 366 7.00 20.96 -10.78
CA ALA A 366 7.13 20.44 -12.14
C ALA A 366 8.60 20.37 -12.57
N ASN A 367 8.93 19.36 -13.39
CA ASN A 367 10.23 19.19 -14.04
C ASN A 367 11.44 19.01 -13.12
N ILE A 368 11.23 18.48 -11.89
CA ILE A 368 12.35 18.10 -11.03
C ILE A 368 12.77 16.64 -11.27
N PRO A 369 14.07 16.36 -11.27
CA PRO A 369 14.59 14.99 -11.44
C PRO A 369 14.39 14.12 -10.19
N ASP A 370 14.28 14.72 -8.99
CA ASP A 370 14.31 14.05 -7.68
C ASP A 370 12.97 13.43 -7.26
N THR A 371 12.13 12.99 -8.21
CA THR A 371 10.76 12.55 -7.93
C THR A 371 10.71 11.30 -7.04
N ALA A 372 11.67 10.37 -7.13
CA ALA A 372 11.70 9.19 -6.27
C ALA A 372 12.01 9.56 -4.82
N SER A 373 12.92 10.51 -4.61
CA SER A 373 13.24 11.03 -3.28
C SER A 373 12.04 11.69 -2.60
N TYR A 374 11.21 12.44 -3.35
CA TYR A 374 9.96 12.97 -2.82
C TYR A 374 8.97 11.85 -2.47
N PHE A 375 8.77 10.88 -3.35
CA PHE A 375 7.87 9.77 -3.09
C PHE A 375 8.32 8.88 -1.93
N SER A 376 9.63 8.83 -1.63
CA SER A 376 10.10 8.13 -0.42
C SER A 376 9.53 8.73 0.88
N PHE A 377 9.32 10.05 0.96
CA PHE A 377 8.65 10.66 2.12
C PHE A 377 7.16 10.28 2.20
N TYR A 378 6.48 10.19 1.06
CA TYR A 378 5.10 9.70 1.00
C TYR A 378 5.00 8.28 1.54
N ASP A 379 5.82 7.37 1.03
CA ASP A 379 5.80 5.96 1.45
C ASP A 379 6.27 5.75 2.90
N VAL A 380 7.30 6.48 3.34
CA VAL A 380 7.74 6.48 4.76
C VAL A 380 6.59 6.93 5.66
N THR A 381 5.89 7.99 5.28
CA THR A 381 4.73 8.49 6.03
C THR A 381 3.63 7.42 6.10
N GLU A 382 3.34 6.74 5.00
CA GLU A 382 2.37 5.64 4.96
C GLU A 382 2.79 4.46 5.85
N LYS A 383 4.05 4.00 5.77
CA LYS A 383 4.53 2.88 6.59
C LYS A 383 4.55 3.21 8.08
N LEU A 384 4.94 4.43 8.45
CA LEU A 384 4.85 4.90 9.83
C LEU A 384 3.40 4.97 10.31
N SER A 385 2.46 5.37 9.45
CA SER A 385 1.04 5.39 9.81
C SER A 385 0.49 3.99 10.09
N ILE A 386 0.90 2.97 9.32
CA ILE A 386 0.54 1.58 9.58
C ILE A 386 1.05 1.13 10.95
N VAL A 387 2.32 1.39 11.25
CA VAL A 387 2.94 1.02 12.53
C VAL A 387 2.19 1.66 13.69
N VAL A 388 2.00 2.99 13.64
CA VAL A 388 1.29 3.73 14.69
C VAL A 388 -0.14 3.23 14.85
N GLY A 389 -0.84 2.97 13.74
CA GLY A 389 -2.23 2.51 13.76
C GLY A 389 -2.38 1.14 14.40
N LEU A 390 -1.54 0.18 14.03
CA LEU A 390 -1.57 -1.16 14.60
C LEU A 390 -1.22 -1.16 16.10
N PHE A 391 -0.20 -0.37 16.51
CA PHE A 391 0.13 -0.26 17.92
C PHE A 391 -0.98 0.41 18.73
N ALA A 392 -1.55 1.51 18.23
CA ALA A 392 -2.64 2.21 18.91
C ALA A 392 -3.88 1.33 19.02
N PHE A 393 -4.26 0.62 17.93
CA PHE A 393 -5.38 -0.31 17.91
C PHE A 393 -5.19 -1.44 18.93
N GLY A 394 -4.02 -2.12 18.86
CA GLY A 394 -3.71 -3.22 19.78
C GLY A 394 -3.60 -2.76 21.23
N PHE A 395 -3.09 -1.56 21.51
CA PHE A 395 -3.04 -1.01 22.85
C PHE A 395 -4.44 -0.80 23.42
N VAL A 396 -5.36 -0.15 22.67
CA VAL A 396 -6.74 0.07 23.14
C VAL A 396 -7.44 -1.29 23.34
N GLU A 397 -7.32 -2.23 22.38
CA GLU A 397 -7.90 -3.59 22.53
C GLU A 397 -7.37 -4.31 23.78
N SER A 398 -6.09 -4.12 24.12
CA SER A 398 -5.50 -4.74 25.32
C SER A 398 -6.04 -4.18 26.63
N VAL A 399 -6.50 -2.93 26.65
CA VAL A 399 -7.04 -2.25 27.84
C VAL A 399 -8.53 -2.44 27.96
N THR A 400 -9.27 -2.29 26.84
CA THR A 400 -10.75 -2.35 26.85
C THR A 400 -11.28 -3.76 26.65
N HIS A 401 -10.48 -4.66 26.09
CA HIS A 401 -10.86 -6.00 25.65
C HIS A 401 -11.97 -6.04 24.58
N GLU A 402 -12.22 -4.90 23.91
CA GLU A 402 -13.22 -4.75 22.85
C GLU A 402 -12.59 -4.14 21.59
N MET A 403 -12.76 -4.80 20.45
CA MET A 403 -12.28 -4.30 19.17
C MET A 403 -13.06 -3.05 18.70
N ARG A 404 -14.31 -2.91 19.17
CA ARG A 404 -15.16 -1.74 18.82
C ARG A 404 -14.59 -0.44 19.34
N ASP A 405 -14.06 -0.44 20.56
CA ASP A 405 -13.42 0.74 21.16
C ASP A 405 -12.13 1.11 20.42
N SER A 406 -11.38 0.11 19.98
CA SER A 406 -10.20 0.32 19.15
C SER A 406 -10.55 0.94 17.80
N ALA A 407 -11.65 0.51 17.18
CA ALA A 407 -12.13 1.10 15.94
C ALA A 407 -12.61 2.54 16.14
N LEU A 408 -13.30 2.83 17.26
CA LEU A 408 -13.74 4.19 17.59
C LEU A 408 -12.55 5.14 17.86
N MET A 409 -11.46 4.64 18.47
CA MET A 409 -10.24 5.43 18.65
C MET A 409 -9.65 5.90 17.31
N LEU A 410 -9.76 5.09 16.23
CA LEU A 410 -9.31 5.49 14.91
C LEU A 410 -10.07 6.70 14.35
N ASP A 411 -11.28 6.97 14.81
CA ASP A 411 -12.04 8.15 14.42
C ASP A 411 -11.33 9.45 14.82
N GLY A 412 -10.63 9.46 15.96
CA GLY A 412 -9.79 10.57 16.36
C GLY A 412 -8.66 10.88 15.35
N PHE A 413 -8.08 9.85 14.75
CA PHE A 413 -7.08 10.02 13.68
C PHE A 413 -7.71 10.55 12.40
N PHE A 414 -8.88 10.05 12.00
CA PHE A 414 -9.60 10.57 10.84
C PHE A 414 -10.03 12.03 11.06
N ALA A 415 -10.55 12.38 12.22
CA ALA A 415 -10.94 13.73 12.56
C ALA A 415 -9.75 14.71 12.48
N MET A 416 -8.58 14.32 13.01
CA MET A 416 -7.36 15.13 12.90
C MET A 416 -6.92 15.27 11.43
N GLY A 417 -6.94 14.18 10.66
CA GLY A 417 -6.67 14.19 9.23
C GLY A 417 -7.61 15.12 8.46
N LEU A 418 -8.91 15.10 8.78
CA LEU A 418 -9.93 15.95 8.18
C LEU A 418 -9.69 17.44 8.50
N ILE A 419 -9.40 17.77 9.76
CA ILE A 419 -9.08 19.15 10.18
C ILE A 419 -7.89 19.68 9.39
N LEU A 420 -6.82 18.86 9.23
CA LEU A 420 -5.65 19.25 8.47
C LEU A 420 -5.94 19.39 6.96
N LEU A 421 -6.79 18.53 6.37
CA LEU A 421 -7.25 18.67 4.99
C LEU A 421 -8.08 19.94 4.77
N VAL A 422 -8.98 20.25 5.69
CA VAL A 422 -9.76 21.52 5.64
C VAL A 422 -8.82 22.72 5.70
N SER A 423 -7.81 22.69 6.59
CA SER A 423 -6.79 23.75 6.65
C SER A 423 -5.97 23.85 5.36
N LEU A 424 -5.74 22.72 4.67
CA LEU A 424 -5.04 22.69 3.38
C LEU A 424 -5.89 23.31 2.26
N ILE A 425 -7.21 23.08 2.24
CA ILE A 425 -8.14 23.71 1.29
C ILE A 425 -8.08 25.25 1.41
N VAL A 426 -8.07 25.77 2.64
CA VAL A 426 -7.93 27.21 2.87
C VAL A 426 -6.58 27.74 2.36
N LEU A 427 -5.51 26.99 2.60
CA LEU A 427 -4.17 27.35 2.14
C LEU A 427 -4.08 27.36 0.60
N GLU A 428 -4.64 26.34 -0.09
CA GLU A 428 -4.72 26.31 -1.56
C GLU A 428 -5.44 27.54 -2.13
N GLY A 429 -6.55 27.96 -1.49
CA GLY A 429 -7.28 29.15 -1.89
C GLY A 429 -6.43 30.42 -1.81
N ARG A 430 -5.63 30.56 -0.75
CA ARG A 430 -4.71 31.70 -0.58
C ARG A 430 -3.58 31.71 -1.60
N VAL A 431 -2.96 30.57 -1.85
CA VAL A 431 -1.86 30.45 -2.85
C VAL A 431 -2.36 30.84 -4.24
N ARG A 432 -3.53 30.33 -4.66
CA ARG A 432 -4.12 30.68 -5.97
C ARG A 432 -4.47 32.15 -6.09
N SER A 433 -5.00 32.79 -5.02
CA SER A 433 -5.31 34.19 -5.02
C SER A 433 -4.06 35.07 -5.14
N THR A 434 -2.95 34.64 -4.54
CA THR A 434 -1.66 35.37 -4.66
C THR A 434 -1.07 35.28 -6.05
N GLU A 435 -1.16 34.11 -6.71
CA GLU A 435 -0.71 33.92 -8.09
C GLU A 435 -1.55 34.70 -9.10
N SER A 436 -2.87 34.81 -8.87
CA SER A 436 -3.77 35.60 -9.75
C SER A 436 -3.60 37.10 -9.62
N VAL A 437 -3.01 37.61 -8.57
CA VAL A 437 -2.70 39.05 -8.36
C VAL A 437 -1.30 39.40 -8.93
N ALA A 438 -0.44 38.40 -9.13
CA ALA A 438 0.92 38.59 -9.64
C ALA A 438 1.02 38.51 -11.18
N VAL A 439 -0.07 38.19 -11.87
CA VAL A 439 -0.24 38.20 -13.35
C VAL A 439 -1.09 39.41 -13.76
#